data_92ac8419bec1a1f66d4b241642e0b483
#
_entry.id   92ac8419bec1a1f66d4b241642e0b483
#
_cell.length_a   1.000
_cell.length_b   1.000
_cell.length_c   1.000
_cell.angle_alpha   90.00
_cell.angle_beta   90.00
_cell.angle_gamma   90.00
#
_symmetry.space_group_name_H-M   'P 1'
#
loop_
_entity.id
_entity.type
_entity.pdbx_description
1 polymer ?
#
loop_
_entity_poly.entity_id
_entity_poly.type
_entity_poly.pdbx_seq_one_letter_code
_entity_poly.pdbx_strand_id
1 'polypeptide(L)'
;DFRTAFANYVKGHLEIEDFTPKILIEGLVVPTDWTLRAVEELALLEPYGMGNPRPVFGVRDLRPQSAAAIGAEGKHLRMEVGTRERRVAALYWNAGELAETMTEEASDLAYTPNINEWQGTRSVQCMVDSIMPAAQERVFPNRDLLKVVYTFLKSISVEDGQISYNLAALTRRFSRENGHISCYTMETSLCIFRELGLLISLPEGGWRFTSPAGKLELMDAPTFRRHEERKGDV
;
A
#
# COMPACT_ATOMS: atom_id res chain seq x y z
N ASP A 1 12.56 15.56 -29.63
CA ASP A 1 13.15 14.39 -29.01
C ASP A 1 12.04 13.37 -28.73
N PHE A 2 12.30 12.08 -29.07
CA PHE A 2 11.34 10.97 -28.90
C PHE A 2 10.80 10.90 -27.47
N ARG A 3 11.66 11.08 -26.47
CA ARG A 3 11.30 11.04 -25.04
C ARG A 3 10.23 12.09 -24.70
N THR A 4 10.37 13.30 -25.20
CA THR A 4 9.43 14.40 -24.95
C THR A 4 8.11 14.15 -25.68
N ALA A 5 8.16 13.68 -26.93
CA ALA A 5 6.97 13.35 -27.70
C ALA A 5 6.20 12.19 -27.08
N PHE A 6 6.88 11.14 -26.64
CA PHE A 6 6.29 9.99 -25.95
C PHE A 6 5.68 10.39 -24.60
N ALA A 7 6.38 11.19 -23.80
CA ALA A 7 5.86 11.66 -22.51
C ALA A 7 4.58 12.52 -22.70
N ASN A 8 4.54 13.37 -23.70
CA ASN A 8 3.36 14.18 -24.01
C ASN A 8 2.20 13.34 -24.53
N TYR A 9 2.49 12.33 -25.36
CA TYR A 9 1.48 11.38 -25.82
C TYR A 9 0.86 10.61 -24.66
N VAL A 10 1.69 10.04 -23.79
CA VAL A 10 1.25 9.31 -22.58
C VAL A 10 0.38 10.18 -21.68
N LYS A 11 0.81 11.43 -21.39
CA LYS A 11 0.04 12.37 -20.57
C LYS A 11 -1.33 12.72 -21.15
N GLY A 12 -1.49 12.66 -22.47
CA GLY A 12 -2.76 12.95 -23.13
C GLY A 12 -3.69 11.75 -23.29
N HIS A 13 -3.20 10.52 -23.07
CA HIS A 13 -3.93 9.29 -23.36
C HIS A 13 -4.11 8.36 -22.18
N LEU A 14 -3.37 8.58 -21.07
CA LEU A 14 -3.48 7.79 -19.86
C LEU A 14 -4.04 8.62 -18.71
N GLU A 15 -4.97 8.04 -17.99
CA GLU A 15 -5.54 8.58 -16.76
C GLU A 15 -4.67 8.14 -15.55
N ILE A 16 -4.82 8.81 -14.40
CA ILE A 16 -4.10 8.45 -13.18
C ILE A 16 -4.40 7.00 -12.75
N GLU A 17 -5.60 6.54 -13.05
CA GLU A 17 -6.06 5.16 -12.77
C GLU A 17 -5.27 4.10 -13.55
N ASP A 18 -4.73 4.43 -14.72
CA ASP A 18 -3.91 3.53 -15.54
C ASP A 18 -2.52 3.30 -14.92
N PHE A 19 -2.07 4.23 -14.06
CA PHE A 19 -0.81 4.13 -13.33
C PHE A 19 -0.95 3.52 -11.93
N THR A 20 -2.17 3.22 -11.50
CA THR A 20 -2.40 2.59 -10.19
C THR A 20 -2.27 1.09 -10.30
N PRO A 21 -1.24 0.47 -9.70
CA PRO A 21 -1.10 -0.98 -9.70
C PRO A 21 -2.35 -1.62 -9.08
N LYS A 22 -2.98 -2.54 -9.80
CA LYS A 22 -4.15 -3.30 -9.33
C LYS A 22 -3.72 -4.73 -9.06
N ILE A 23 -4.08 -5.25 -7.89
CA ILE A 23 -3.92 -6.67 -7.55
C ILE A 23 -5.28 -7.31 -7.70
N LEU A 24 -5.39 -8.30 -8.59
CA LEU A 24 -6.58 -9.12 -8.72
C LEU A 24 -6.61 -10.12 -7.57
N ILE A 25 -7.69 -10.11 -6.79
CA ILE A 25 -7.93 -11.03 -5.69
C ILE A 25 -8.91 -12.12 -6.15
N GLU A 26 -8.45 -13.36 -6.19
CA GLU A 26 -9.26 -14.52 -6.62
C GLU A 26 -10.34 -14.88 -5.59
N GLY A 27 -10.06 -14.64 -4.32
CA GLY A 27 -11.01 -14.90 -3.25
C GLY A 27 -10.51 -14.44 -1.88
N LEU A 28 -11.44 -14.37 -0.93
CA LEU A 28 -11.11 -14.06 0.46
C LEU A 28 -10.92 -15.37 1.22
N VAL A 29 -9.72 -15.60 1.74
CA VAL A 29 -9.34 -16.79 2.51
C VAL A 29 -8.54 -16.37 3.73
N VAL A 30 -8.87 -16.91 4.87
CA VAL A 30 -8.08 -16.67 6.08
C VAL A 30 -6.79 -17.50 6.01
N PRO A 31 -5.59 -16.95 6.28
CA PRO A 31 -4.33 -17.66 6.17
C PRO A 31 -4.28 -19.02 6.90
N THR A 32 -4.99 -19.14 8.01
CA THR A 32 -5.05 -20.38 8.79
C THR A 32 -5.89 -21.50 8.16
N ASP A 33 -6.70 -21.20 7.15
CA ASP A 33 -7.52 -22.21 6.48
C ASP A 33 -6.73 -23.01 5.43
N TRP A 34 -5.57 -22.49 5.02
CA TRP A 34 -4.69 -23.22 4.12
C TRP A 34 -4.08 -24.45 4.77
N THR A 35 -4.25 -25.58 4.11
CA THR A 35 -3.57 -26.83 4.42
C THR A 35 -2.43 -27.08 3.45
N LEU A 36 -1.45 -27.91 3.81
CA LEU A 36 -0.40 -28.32 2.87
C LEU A 36 -1.00 -28.88 1.58
N ARG A 37 -2.01 -29.74 1.71
CA ARG A 37 -2.72 -30.32 0.56
C ARG A 37 -3.36 -29.27 -0.34
N ALA A 38 -4.03 -28.27 0.22
CA ALA A 38 -4.66 -27.21 -0.57
C ALA A 38 -3.61 -26.38 -1.35
N VAL A 39 -2.45 -26.11 -0.74
CA VAL A 39 -1.35 -25.40 -1.43
C VAL A 39 -0.71 -26.29 -2.50
N GLU A 40 -0.57 -27.59 -2.26
CA GLU A 40 -0.13 -28.54 -3.30
C GLU A 40 -1.11 -28.65 -4.47
N GLU A 41 -2.40 -28.60 -4.21
CA GLU A 41 -3.43 -28.58 -5.25
C GLU A 41 -3.37 -27.29 -6.07
N LEU A 42 -3.06 -26.12 -5.45
CA LEU A 42 -2.81 -24.89 -6.21
C LEU A 42 -1.62 -25.00 -7.15
N ALA A 43 -0.58 -25.74 -6.77
CA ALA A 43 0.59 -25.94 -7.63
C ALA A 43 0.26 -26.70 -8.94
N LEU A 44 -0.86 -27.42 -9.01
CA LEU A 44 -1.34 -28.06 -10.24
C LEU A 44 -1.75 -27.04 -11.32
N LEU A 45 -1.95 -25.77 -10.95
CA LEU A 45 -2.22 -24.68 -11.89
C LEU A 45 -0.96 -24.14 -12.57
N GLU A 46 0.22 -24.59 -12.15
CA GLU A 46 1.50 -24.19 -12.80
C GLU A 46 1.63 -24.79 -14.23
N PRO A 47 2.38 -24.16 -15.14
CA PRO A 47 3.24 -22.99 -14.91
C PRO A 47 2.47 -21.65 -14.94
N TYR A 48 2.82 -20.76 -14.03
CA TYR A 48 2.29 -19.39 -14.01
C TYR A 48 3.03 -18.50 -15.03
N GLY A 49 2.32 -17.53 -15.61
CA GLY A 49 2.86 -16.60 -16.60
C GLY A 49 1.83 -15.56 -17.06
N MET A 50 2.08 -14.88 -18.17
CA MET A 50 1.24 -13.79 -18.67
C MET A 50 -0.24 -14.18 -18.90
N GLY A 51 -0.51 -15.39 -19.38
CA GLY A 51 -1.87 -15.90 -19.60
C GLY A 51 -2.45 -16.70 -18.45
N ASN A 52 -1.66 -16.96 -17.41
CA ASN A 52 -2.03 -17.73 -16.23
C ASN A 52 -1.31 -17.14 -15.00
N PRO A 53 -1.75 -15.99 -14.47
CA PRO A 53 -1.08 -15.36 -13.33
C PRO A 53 -1.21 -16.24 -12.08
N ARG A 54 -0.22 -16.11 -11.19
CA ARG A 54 -0.29 -16.77 -9.88
C ARG A 54 -1.48 -16.23 -9.10
N PRO A 55 -2.34 -17.10 -8.54
CA PRO A 55 -3.51 -16.64 -7.78
C PRO A 55 -3.10 -15.92 -6.50
N VAL A 56 -3.70 -14.76 -6.28
CA VAL A 56 -3.54 -13.94 -5.08
C VAL A 56 -4.84 -13.98 -4.31
N PHE A 57 -4.75 -14.20 -3.00
CA PHE A 57 -5.88 -14.25 -2.09
C PHE A 57 -5.87 -13.03 -1.16
N GLY A 58 -7.06 -12.68 -0.66
CA GLY A 58 -7.22 -11.59 0.28
C GLY A 58 -7.67 -12.07 1.65
N VAL A 59 -7.33 -11.31 2.68
CA VAL A 59 -7.98 -11.40 3.99
C VAL A 59 -8.25 -9.99 4.49
N ARG A 60 -9.42 -9.78 5.08
CA ARG A 60 -9.81 -8.51 5.68
C ARG A 60 -9.68 -8.54 7.18
N ASP A 61 -9.51 -7.36 7.76
CA ASP A 61 -9.55 -7.15 9.21
C ASP A 61 -8.57 -8.05 9.99
N LEU A 62 -7.45 -8.42 9.38
CA LEU A 62 -6.45 -9.27 10.02
C LEU A 62 -5.60 -8.47 11.00
N ARG A 63 -5.51 -8.97 12.23
CA ARG A 63 -4.54 -8.49 13.23
C ARG A 63 -3.57 -9.61 13.54
N PRO A 64 -2.28 -9.46 13.20
CA PRO A 64 -1.29 -10.49 13.52
C PRO A 64 -1.06 -10.59 15.04
N GLN A 65 -0.70 -11.79 15.49
CA GLN A 65 -0.33 -12.06 16.90
C GLN A 65 1.02 -11.44 17.25
N SER A 66 1.93 -11.44 16.29
CA SER A 66 3.25 -10.80 16.40
C SER A 66 3.72 -10.34 15.03
N ALA A 67 4.59 -9.34 15.05
CA ALA A 67 5.28 -8.83 13.87
C ALA A 67 6.73 -8.51 14.24
N ALA A 68 7.66 -8.85 13.35
CA ALA A 68 9.07 -8.60 13.54
C ALA A 68 9.75 -8.23 12.22
N ALA A 69 10.67 -7.29 12.27
CA ALA A 69 11.60 -7.02 11.20
C ALA A 69 12.67 -8.10 11.14
N ILE A 70 12.86 -8.70 9.97
CA ILE A 70 13.83 -9.79 9.76
C ILE A 70 14.76 -9.51 8.58
N GLY A 71 15.79 -10.34 8.44
CA GLY A 71 16.82 -10.21 7.39
C GLY A 71 17.89 -9.18 7.72
N ALA A 72 18.82 -8.99 6.79
CA ALA A 72 19.88 -7.99 6.95
C ALA A 72 19.24 -6.60 7.13
N GLU A 73 19.69 -5.86 8.15
CA GLU A 73 19.20 -4.53 8.49
C GLU A 73 17.68 -4.44 8.78
N GLY A 74 17.02 -5.57 9.07
CA GLY A 74 15.59 -5.59 9.35
C GLY A 74 14.70 -5.22 8.15
N LYS A 75 15.13 -5.53 6.93
CA LYS A 75 14.44 -5.09 5.70
C LYS A 75 13.07 -5.70 5.46
N HIS A 76 12.82 -6.88 5.99
CA HIS A 76 11.61 -7.65 5.68
C HIS A 76 10.72 -7.76 6.89
N LEU A 77 9.42 -7.88 6.67
CA LEU A 77 8.44 -8.08 7.71
C LEU A 77 8.07 -9.57 7.80
N ARG A 78 8.13 -10.14 8.99
CA ARG A 78 7.53 -11.43 9.31
C ARG A 78 6.43 -11.25 10.34
N MET A 79 5.29 -11.81 10.06
CA MET A 79 4.12 -11.82 10.93
C MET A 79 3.74 -13.25 11.28
N GLU A 80 3.19 -13.44 12.48
CA GLU A 80 2.46 -14.65 12.85
C GLU A 80 0.98 -14.35 12.87
N VAL A 81 0.22 -14.99 11.99
CA VAL A 81 -1.23 -14.79 11.86
C VAL A 81 -1.99 -16.03 12.30
N GLY A 82 -3.13 -15.83 12.95
CA GLY A 82 -3.99 -16.91 13.42
C GLY A 82 -4.25 -16.87 14.92
N THR A 83 -4.51 -18.05 15.50
CA THR A 83 -4.80 -18.24 16.92
C THR A 83 -3.63 -18.88 17.65
N ARG A 84 -3.75 -19.10 18.97
CA ARG A 84 -2.74 -19.85 19.73
C ARG A 84 -2.57 -21.29 19.25
N GLU A 85 -3.64 -21.88 18.72
CA GLU A 85 -3.69 -23.30 18.30
C GLU A 85 -3.21 -23.49 16.87
N ARG A 86 -3.45 -22.51 16.00
CA ARG A 86 -3.08 -22.59 14.59
C ARG A 86 -2.52 -21.26 14.11
N ARG A 87 -1.24 -21.26 13.77
CA ARG A 87 -0.51 -20.09 13.28
C ARG A 87 0.08 -20.36 11.92
N VAL A 88 0.12 -19.31 11.11
CA VAL A 88 0.76 -19.30 9.81
C VAL A 88 1.68 -18.09 9.74
N ALA A 89 2.91 -18.31 9.26
CA ALA A 89 3.84 -17.22 9.01
C ALA A 89 3.41 -16.45 7.74
N ALA A 90 3.42 -15.13 7.82
CA ALA A 90 3.23 -14.25 6.67
C ALA A 90 4.48 -13.37 6.51
N LEU A 91 5.05 -13.38 5.30
CA LEU A 91 6.28 -12.68 4.98
C LEU A 91 6.00 -11.58 3.95
N TYR A 92 6.45 -10.37 4.24
CA TYR A 92 6.38 -9.26 3.31
C TYR A 92 7.77 -8.67 3.08
N TRP A 93 8.22 -8.75 1.83
CA TRP A 93 9.54 -8.29 1.45
C TRP A 93 9.63 -6.76 1.44
N ASN A 94 10.75 -6.22 1.88
CA ASN A 94 11.04 -4.77 1.92
C ASN A 94 10.01 -3.93 2.69
N ALA A 95 9.47 -4.48 3.76
CA ALA A 95 8.44 -3.84 4.59
C ALA A 95 8.74 -3.96 6.10
N GLY A 96 10.02 -4.06 6.47
CA GLY A 96 10.44 -4.20 7.85
C GLY A 96 10.00 -3.05 8.75
N GLU A 97 9.85 -1.85 8.20
CA GLU A 97 9.36 -0.66 8.91
C GLU A 97 7.93 -0.78 9.42
N LEU A 98 7.15 -1.73 8.89
CA LEU A 98 5.80 -1.99 9.39
C LEU A 98 5.76 -2.79 10.70
N ALA A 99 6.87 -3.42 11.10
CA ALA A 99 6.90 -4.35 12.22
C ALA A 99 6.36 -3.75 13.52
N GLU A 100 6.69 -2.49 13.80
CA GLU A 100 6.27 -1.81 15.03
C GLU A 100 4.76 -1.53 15.11
N THR A 101 4.10 -1.41 13.96
CA THR A 101 2.70 -0.96 13.88
C THR A 101 1.71 -2.05 13.52
N MET A 102 2.20 -3.18 13.00
CA MET A 102 1.32 -4.23 12.46
C MET A 102 0.38 -4.88 13.47
N THR A 103 0.76 -4.90 14.75
CA THR A 103 -0.06 -5.49 15.81
C THR A 103 -1.05 -4.52 16.43
N GLU A 104 -0.94 -3.22 16.14
CA GLU A 104 -1.76 -2.18 16.75
C GLU A 104 -3.14 -2.07 16.10
N GLU A 105 -3.19 -2.19 14.76
CA GLU A 105 -4.41 -2.03 13.98
C GLU A 105 -4.63 -3.21 13.04
N ALA A 106 -5.91 -3.46 12.74
CA ALA A 106 -6.27 -4.47 11.75
C ALA A 106 -5.89 -4.01 10.33
N SER A 107 -5.57 -4.95 9.48
CA SER A 107 -5.14 -4.69 8.11
C SER A 107 -5.79 -5.66 7.13
N ASP A 108 -6.00 -5.17 5.92
CA ASP A 108 -6.35 -6.01 4.77
C ASP A 108 -5.05 -6.44 4.09
N LEU A 109 -4.91 -7.73 3.81
CA LEU A 109 -3.75 -8.29 3.14
C LEU A 109 -4.13 -8.92 1.81
N ALA A 110 -3.29 -8.71 0.81
CA ALA A 110 -3.22 -9.54 -0.38
C ALA A 110 -2.00 -10.45 -0.27
N TYR A 111 -2.17 -11.74 -0.49
CA TYR A 111 -1.10 -12.72 -0.30
C TYR A 111 -1.26 -13.97 -1.19
N THR A 112 -0.16 -14.65 -1.42
CA THR A 112 -0.08 -15.96 -2.08
C THR A 112 0.35 -17.01 -1.05
N PRO A 113 -0.39 -18.13 -0.87
CA PRO A 113 0.04 -19.23 0.00
C PRO A 113 1.19 -19.98 -0.65
N ASN A 114 2.13 -20.43 0.17
CA ASN A 114 3.31 -21.18 -0.25
C ASN A 114 3.66 -22.25 0.79
N ILE A 115 4.44 -23.23 0.39
CA ILE A 115 5.01 -24.25 1.30
C ILE A 115 6.45 -23.86 1.62
N ASN A 116 6.73 -23.68 2.89
CA ASN A 116 8.07 -23.54 3.40
C ASN A 116 8.59 -24.92 3.85
N GLU A 117 9.77 -25.31 3.41
CA GLU A 117 10.45 -26.52 3.86
C GLU A 117 11.73 -26.13 4.57
N TRP A 118 11.81 -26.47 5.83
CA TRP A 118 12.96 -26.20 6.68
C TRP A 118 13.29 -27.41 7.52
N GLN A 119 14.55 -27.89 7.44
CA GLN A 119 15.03 -29.07 8.17
C GLN A 119 14.10 -30.30 8.08
N GLY A 120 13.56 -30.54 6.88
CA GLY A 120 12.63 -31.65 6.63
C GLY A 120 11.21 -31.43 7.13
N THR A 121 10.92 -30.29 7.76
CA THR A 121 9.56 -29.93 8.19
C THR A 121 8.92 -29.02 7.16
N ARG A 122 7.74 -29.40 6.68
CA ARG A 122 6.94 -28.63 5.74
C ARG A 122 5.82 -27.89 6.46
N SER A 123 5.67 -26.62 6.16
CA SER A 123 4.62 -25.77 6.73
C SER A 123 4.07 -24.80 5.70
N VAL A 124 2.81 -24.42 5.87
CA VAL A 124 2.22 -23.35 5.06
C VAL A 124 2.76 -22.00 5.53
N GLN A 125 3.12 -21.16 4.60
CA GLN A 125 3.39 -19.73 4.83
C GLN A 125 2.66 -18.88 3.79
N CYS A 126 2.44 -17.61 4.08
CA CYS A 126 1.85 -16.65 3.15
C CYS A 126 2.94 -15.66 2.69
N MET A 127 3.08 -15.52 1.38
CA MET A 127 3.89 -14.46 0.79
C MET A 127 2.98 -13.26 0.57
N VAL A 128 3.22 -12.18 1.26
CA VAL A 128 2.36 -10.98 1.20
C VAL A 128 2.77 -10.12 0.01
N ASP A 129 1.80 -9.75 -0.80
CA ASP A 129 1.95 -8.90 -1.97
C ASP A 129 1.58 -7.44 -1.65
N SER A 130 0.62 -7.24 -0.75
CA SER A 130 0.20 -5.90 -0.31
C SER A 130 -0.42 -5.94 1.08
N ILE A 131 -0.22 -4.87 1.84
CA ILE A 131 -0.86 -4.60 3.13
C ILE A 131 -1.47 -3.22 3.09
N MET A 132 -2.75 -3.13 3.46
CA MET A 132 -3.46 -1.86 3.67
C MET A 132 -4.11 -1.86 5.05
N PRO A 133 -4.26 -0.71 5.73
CA PRO A 133 -5.16 -0.62 6.86
C PRO A 133 -6.53 -1.18 6.49
N ALA A 134 -7.18 -1.86 7.44
CA ALA A 134 -8.49 -2.46 7.19
C ALA A 134 -9.47 -1.43 6.58
N ALA A 135 -10.28 -1.90 5.63
CA ALA A 135 -11.08 -1.05 4.77
C ALA A 135 -11.95 -0.09 5.59
N GLN A 136 -11.70 1.18 5.39
CA GLN A 136 -12.42 2.24 6.06
C GLN A 136 -13.12 3.11 5.03
N GLU A 137 -14.03 3.96 5.50
CA GLU A 137 -14.75 4.87 4.64
C GLU A 137 -13.82 5.61 3.67
N ARG A 138 -14.18 5.62 2.41
CA ARG A 138 -13.51 6.41 1.38
C ARG A 138 -13.87 7.88 1.55
N VAL A 139 -13.29 8.52 2.56
CA VAL A 139 -13.48 9.95 2.81
C VAL A 139 -12.53 10.72 1.91
N PHE A 140 -13.09 11.54 1.03
CA PHE A 140 -12.29 12.46 0.23
C PHE A 140 -11.72 13.57 1.13
N PRO A 141 -10.41 13.89 1.07
CA PRO A 141 -9.80 14.88 1.96
C PRO A 141 -10.32 16.29 1.67
N ASN A 142 -10.87 16.92 2.69
CA ASN A 142 -11.23 18.33 2.64
C ASN A 142 -9.98 19.22 2.80
N ARG A 143 -10.15 20.54 2.64
CA ARG A 143 -9.04 21.51 2.72
C ARG A 143 -8.29 21.46 4.06
N ASP A 144 -9.00 21.26 5.17
CA ASP A 144 -8.36 21.29 6.49
C ASP A 144 -7.57 20.00 6.74
N LEU A 145 -8.10 18.86 6.34
CA LEU A 145 -7.37 17.59 6.40
C LEU A 145 -6.12 17.63 5.50
N LEU A 146 -6.22 18.19 4.29
CA LEU A 146 -5.05 18.38 3.42
C LEU A 146 -3.95 19.22 4.09
N LYS A 147 -4.31 20.28 4.83
CA LYS A 147 -3.31 21.07 5.60
C LYS A 147 -2.64 20.23 6.69
N VAL A 148 -3.42 19.43 7.43
CA VAL A 148 -2.88 18.55 8.49
C VAL A 148 -1.96 17.51 7.87
N VAL A 149 -2.36 16.84 6.78
CA VAL A 149 -1.52 15.87 6.07
C VAL A 149 -0.24 16.53 5.56
N TYR A 150 -0.33 17.71 4.96
CA TYR A 150 0.85 18.42 4.47
C TYR A 150 1.85 18.76 5.60
N THR A 151 1.34 19.27 6.73
CA THR A 151 2.16 19.61 7.90
C THR A 151 2.84 18.37 8.49
N PHE A 152 2.09 17.27 8.60
CA PHE A 152 2.62 15.99 9.03
C PHE A 152 3.74 15.48 8.08
N LEU A 153 3.51 15.50 6.78
CA LEU A 153 4.53 15.09 5.80
C LEU A 153 5.80 15.92 5.92
N LYS A 154 5.65 17.22 6.17
CA LYS A 154 6.79 18.12 6.43
C LYS A 154 7.54 17.73 7.71
N SER A 155 6.85 17.36 8.78
CA SER A 155 7.47 17.01 10.06
C SER A 155 8.28 15.71 10.01
N ILE A 156 7.94 14.78 9.11
CA ILE A 156 8.61 13.49 8.97
C ILE A 156 9.62 13.45 7.82
N SER A 157 9.71 14.51 7.03
CA SER A 157 10.70 14.61 5.94
C SER A 157 12.09 14.82 6.50
N VAL A 158 13.09 14.17 5.89
CA VAL A 158 14.52 14.37 6.18
C VAL A 158 15.06 15.64 5.50
N GLU A 159 16.35 15.97 5.72
CA GLU A 159 16.97 17.24 5.30
C GLU A 159 16.74 17.63 3.82
N ASP A 160 16.69 16.64 2.91
CA ASP A 160 16.41 16.88 1.49
C ASP A 160 14.92 16.91 1.14
N GLY A 161 14.02 16.97 2.11
CA GLY A 161 12.57 16.90 1.91
C GLY A 161 12.05 15.54 1.46
N GLN A 162 12.88 14.49 1.61
CA GLN A 162 12.50 13.13 1.24
C GLN A 162 11.67 12.45 2.33
N ILE A 163 10.70 11.65 1.89
CA ILE A 163 9.81 10.83 2.72
C ILE A 163 9.94 9.40 2.25
N SER A 164 10.60 8.55 3.03
CA SER A 164 10.93 7.16 2.68
C SER A 164 9.99 6.17 3.37
N TYR A 165 8.69 6.33 3.18
CA TYR A 165 7.65 5.43 3.71
C TYR A 165 6.84 4.86 2.57
N ASN A 166 6.37 3.61 2.69
CA ASN A 166 5.29 3.15 1.83
C ASN A 166 3.94 3.72 2.31
N LEU A 167 2.91 3.62 1.47
CA LEU A 167 1.60 4.21 1.76
C LEU A 167 1.00 3.69 3.07
N ALA A 168 1.11 2.39 3.34
CA ALA A 168 0.53 1.78 4.52
C ALA A 168 1.23 2.25 5.81
N ALA A 169 2.57 2.29 5.82
CA ALA A 169 3.35 2.80 6.95
C ALA A 169 3.06 4.29 7.21
N LEU A 170 2.98 5.08 6.12
CA LEU A 170 2.67 6.50 6.20
C LEU A 170 1.29 6.75 6.80
N THR A 171 0.27 6.00 6.32
CA THR A 171 -1.11 6.11 6.81
C THR A 171 -1.21 5.74 8.28
N ARG A 172 -0.56 4.64 8.70
CA ARG A 172 -0.54 4.23 10.12
C ARG A 172 0.14 5.26 11.01
N ARG A 173 1.31 5.76 10.59
CA ARG A 173 2.02 6.77 11.35
C ARG A 173 1.20 8.05 11.50
N PHE A 174 0.57 8.53 10.42
CA PHE A 174 -0.35 9.66 10.47
C PHE A 174 -1.49 9.41 11.45
N SER A 175 -2.16 8.26 11.33
CA SER A 175 -3.33 7.91 12.15
C SER A 175 -3.01 7.88 13.65
N ARG A 176 -1.81 7.47 14.01
CA ARG A 176 -1.32 7.45 15.39
C ARG A 176 -1.16 8.86 15.98
N GLU A 177 -0.70 9.82 15.18
CA GLU A 177 -0.33 11.17 15.64
C GLU A 177 -1.46 12.20 15.46
N ASN A 178 -2.33 12.02 14.46
CA ASN A 178 -3.27 13.06 14.02
C ASN A 178 -4.74 12.61 13.97
N GLY A 179 -5.01 11.34 14.33
CA GLY A 179 -6.33 10.77 14.18
C GLY A 179 -6.46 9.97 12.87
N HIS A 180 -7.45 9.09 12.89
CA HIS A 180 -7.62 8.05 11.92
C HIS A 180 -7.95 8.55 10.52
N ILE A 181 -7.21 8.08 9.50
CA ILE A 181 -7.56 8.21 8.08
C ILE A 181 -7.38 6.89 7.33
N SER A 182 -8.11 6.72 6.24
CA SER A 182 -7.96 5.55 5.38
C SER A 182 -6.75 5.70 4.42
N CYS A 183 -6.25 4.57 3.90
CA CYS A 183 -5.26 4.60 2.83
C CYS A 183 -5.76 5.37 1.61
N TYR A 184 -7.05 5.25 1.27
CA TYR A 184 -7.66 6.04 0.20
C TYR A 184 -7.51 7.55 0.45
N THR A 185 -7.79 8.01 1.66
CA THR A 185 -7.68 9.43 2.01
C THR A 185 -6.23 9.92 1.96
N MET A 186 -5.29 9.13 2.45
CA MET A 186 -3.85 9.44 2.37
C MET A 186 -3.38 9.47 0.92
N GLU A 187 -3.67 8.45 0.12
CA GLU A 187 -3.29 8.35 -1.28
C GLU A 187 -3.86 9.49 -2.12
N THR A 188 -5.15 9.82 -1.91
CA THR A 188 -5.81 10.95 -2.56
C THR A 188 -5.14 12.28 -2.19
N SER A 189 -4.73 12.45 -0.92
CA SER A 189 -4.00 13.65 -0.47
C SER A 189 -2.63 13.76 -1.17
N LEU A 190 -1.88 12.66 -1.25
CA LEU A 190 -0.60 12.61 -1.96
C LEU A 190 -0.77 12.89 -3.46
N CYS A 191 -1.83 12.36 -4.08
CA CYS A 191 -2.16 12.62 -5.47
C CYS A 191 -2.39 14.11 -5.71
N ILE A 192 -3.23 14.76 -4.89
CA ILE A 192 -3.50 16.21 -4.96
C ILE A 192 -2.20 17.00 -4.80
N PHE A 193 -1.33 16.65 -3.87
CA PHE A 193 -0.04 17.35 -3.67
C PHE A 193 0.90 17.16 -4.85
N ARG A 194 0.88 16.02 -5.52
CA ARG A 194 1.66 15.80 -6.76
C ARG A 194 1.10 16.62 -7.92
N GLU A 195 -0.20 16.67 -8.09
CA GLU A 195 -0.85 17.49 -9.11
C GLU A 195 -0.56 18.98 -8.94
N LEU A 196 -0.47 19.45 -7.70
CA LEU A 196 -0.06 20.82 -7.36
C LEU A 196 1.46 21.07 -7.47
N GLY A 197 2.25 20.05 -7.81
CA GLY A 197 3.69 20.17 -7.85
C GLY A 197 4.37 20.35 -6.49
N LEU A 198 3.70 20.00 -5.39
CA LEU A 198 4.27 20.04 -4.02
C LEU A 198 5.12 18.81 -3.69
N LEU A 199 4.83 17.68 -4.33
CA LEU A 199 5.53 16.41 -4.16
C LEU A 199 5.86 15.79 -5.52
N ILE A 200 6.96 15.05 -5.56
CA ILE A 200 7.30 14.12 -6.64
C ILE A 200 7.49 12.73 -6.08
N SER A 201 7.11 11.69 -6.84
CA SER A 201 7.41 10.31 -6.51
C SER A 201 8.86 9.99 -6.85
N LEU A 202 9.52 9.22 -5.99
CA LEU A 202 10.90 8.77 -6.19
C LEU A 202 10.91 7.38 -6.87
N PRO A 203 11.88 7.10 -7.76
CA PRO A 203 11.99 5.79 -8.42
C PRO A 203 12.18 4.62 -7.45
N GLU A 204 12.84 4.88 -6.32
CA GLU A 204 13.14 3.90 -5.27
C GLU A 204 12.01 3.74 -4.26
N GLY A 205 10.89 4.41 -4.48
CA GLY A 205 9.76 4.51 -3.55
C GLY A 205 9.80 5.74 -2.66
N GLY A 206 8.63 6.12 -2.11
CA GLY A 206 8.50 7.34 -1.33
C GLY A 206 8.31 8.61 -2.16
N TRP A 207 8.47 9.75 -1.50
CA TRP A 207 8.19 11.07 -2.09
C TRP A 207 9.25 12.09 -1.69
N ARG A 208 9.33 13.17 -2.46
CA ARG A 208 10.17 14.33 -2.12
C ARG A 208 9.37 15.61 -2.31
N PHE A 209 9.52 16.54 -1.37
CA PHE A 209 8.99 17.89 -1.51
C PHE A 209 9.68 18.66 -2.63
N THR A 210 8.88 19.46 -3.32
CA THR A 210 9.34 20.42 -4.32
C THR A 210 8.93 21.84 -3.91
N SER A 211 9.53 22.83 -4.54
CA SER A 211 9.19 24.25 -4.32
C SER A 211 8.55 24.80 -5.59
N PRO A 212 7.24 24.68 -5.74
CA PRO A 212 6.55 25.23 -6.92
C PRO A 212 6.66 26.76 -6.94
N ALA A 213 6.73 27.32 -8.13
CA ALA A 213 6.73 28.77 -8.31
C ALA A 213 5.30 29.32 -8.26
N GLY A 214 5.03 30.25 -7.36
CA GLY A 214 3.77 30.99 -7.30
C GLY A 214 2.78 30.53 -6.25
N LYS A 215 1.61 31.17 -6.23
CA LYS A 215 0.49 30.83 -5.33
C LYS A 215 -0.25 29.63 -5.91
N LEU A 216 -0.43 28.61 -5.10
CA LEU A 216 -1.16 27.40 -5.45
C LEU A 216 -2.60 27.48 -4.95
N GLU A 217 -3.52 27.04 -5.78
CA GLU A 217 -4.92 26.86 -5.41
C GLU A 217 -5.32 25.40 -5.53
N LEU A 218 -6.15 24.90 -4.61
CA LEU A 218 -6.57 23.48 -4.62
C LEU A 218 -7.33 23.11 -5.91
N MET A 219 -8.00 24.07 -6.52
CA MET A 219 -8.71 23.90 -7.79
C MET A 219 -7.77 23.69 -8.98
N ASP A 220 -6.47 23.96 -8.82
CA ASP A 220 -5.47 23.65 -9.85
C ASP A 220 -5.17 22.14 -9.89
N ALA A 221 -5.50 21.39 -8.83
CA ALA A 221 -5.41 19.94 -8.82
C ALA A 221 -6.62 19.29 -9.51
N PRO A 222 -6.44 18.56 -10.63
CA PRO A 222 -7.53 17.91 -11.35
C PRO A 222 -8.39 16.98 -10.48
N THR A 223 -7.76 16.23 -9.57
CA THR A 223 -8.46 15.33 -8.65
C THR A 223 -9.37 16.09 -7.69
N PHE A 224 -8.92 17.22 -7.15
CA PHE A 224 -9.72 18.05 -6.24
C PHE A 224 -10.86 18.73 -6.99
N ARG A 225 -10.57 19.32 -8.14
CA ARG A 225 -11.56 19.99 -9.00
C ARG A 225 -12.70 19.05 -9.41
N ARG A 226 -12.38 17.86 -9.93
CA ARG A 226 -13.40 16.86 -10.31
C ARG A 226 -14.32 16.46 -9.15
N HIS A 227 -13.78 16.40 -7.93
CA HIS A 227 -14.58 16.10 -6.76
C HIS A 227 -15.55 17.21 -6.39
N GLU A 228 -15.10 18.48 -6.46
CA GLU A 228 -15.95 19.63 -6.17
C GLU A 228 -17.03 19.84 -7.25
N GLU A 229 -16.70 19.62 -8.51
CA GLU A 229 -17.68 19.66 -9.62
C GLU A 229 -18.81 18.63 -9.41
N ARG A 230 -18.48 17.40 -9.04
CA ARG A 230 -19.47 16.35 -8.74
C ARG A 230 -20.37 16.65 -7.53
N LYS A 231 -19.93 17.47 -6.58
CA LYS A 231 -20.77 17.93 -5.46
C LYS A 231 -21.78 19.00 -5.88
N GLY A 232 -21.46 19.78 -6.90
CA GLY A 232 -22.32 20.82 -7.42
C GLY A 232 -23.47 20.32 -8.30
N ASP A 233 -23.36 19.07 -8.78
CA ASP A 233 -24.35 18.44 -9.67
C ASP A 233 -25.42 17.60 -8.90
N VAL A 234 -25.41 17.62 -7.56
CA VAL A 234 -26.39 16.98 -6.65
C VAL A 234 -27.17 18.05 -5.91
#